data_fba9b340206b7f79a4387ee279f925b0
#
_entry.id   fba9b340206b7f79a4387ee279f925b0
#
_cell.length_a   1.000
_cell.length_b   1.000
_cell.length_c   1.000
_cell.angle_alpha   90.00
_cell.angle_beta   90.00
_cell.angle_gamma   90.00
#
_symmetry.space_group_name_H-M   'P 1'
#
loop_
_entity.id
_entity.type
_entity.pdbx_description
1 polymer ?
#
loop_
_entity_poly.entity_id
_entity_poly.type
_entity_poly.pdbx_seq_one_letter_code
_entity_poly.pdbx_strand_id
1 'polypeptide(L)'
;MDPFWRELPDALRRAAWDRFDARYDFRPGMDPASWPAIREPADSMTFDLSPIFSGDALGAAGWEAVEAEARRALLAVFADEEVTVLDWQHAAYSVPPGQLAMAPGSRWPEENEAWPVTVVPNGDYYAFLSADLAVGTFGHPWERTLCVIGEPMVVTLGRTLETWLPVLRRGGQPPTGAFRTPVL
;
A
#
# COMPACT_ATOMS: atom_id res chain seq x y z
N MET A 1 -6.04 -21.08 16.08
CA MET A 1 -7.04 -20.01 15.88
C MET A 1 -7.06 -19.75 14.41
N ASP A 2 -8.21 -19.63 13.76
CA ASP A 2 -8.26 -19.31 12.34
C ASP A 2 -7.77 -17.86 12.13
N PRO A 3 -7.08 -17.55 11.00
CA PRO A 3 -6.65 -16.20 10.71
C PRO A 3 -7.87 -15.27 10.63
N PHE A 4 -7.71 -14.02 11.04
CA PHE A 4 -8.78 -13.01 10.99
C PHE A 4 -9.10 -12.57 9.55
N TRP A 5 -8.23 -12.84 8.58
CA TRP A 5 -8.43 -12.60 7.15
C TRP A 5 -8.91 -13.88 6.44
N ARG A 6 -9.53 -13.70 5.31
CA ARG A 6 -10.04 -14.78 4.47
C ARG A 6 -9.50 -14.67 3.05
N GLU A 7 -8.88 -15.73 2.55
CA GLU A 7 -8.51 -15.82 1.14
C GLU A 7 -9.77 -15.87 0.26
N LEU A 8 -9.76 -15.11 -0.82
CA LEU A 8 -10.88 -15.08 -1.76
C LEU A 8 -10.80 -16.28 -2.71
N PRO A 9 -11.94 -16.97 -2.98
CA PRO A 9 -11.99 -17.98 -4.02
C PRO A 9 -11.55 -17.43 -5.38
N ASP A 10 -11.00 -18.29 -6.23
CA ASP A 10 -10.45 -17.94 -7.55
C ASP A 10 -11.36 -17.05 -8.41
N ALA A 11 -12.66 -17.29 -8.41
CA ALA A 11 -13.61 -16.46 -9.17
C ALA A 11 -13.67 -15.02 -8.65
N LEU A 12 -13.67 -14.84 -7.32
CA LEU A 12 -13.69 -13.52 -6.68
C LEU A 12 -12.33 -12.83 -6.80
N ARG A 13 -11.22 -13.59 -6.68
CA ARG A 13 -9.87 -13.07 -6.92
C ARG A 13 -9.74 -12.52 -8.34
N ARG A 14 -10.14 -13.27 -9.36
CA ARG A 14 -10.12 -12.79 -10.76
C ARG A 14 -10.99 -11.54 -10.93
N ALA A 15 -12.22 -11.57 -10.43
CA ALA A 15 -13.12 -10.42 -10.52
C ALA A 15 -12.55 -9.16 -9.83
N ALA A 16 -11.85 -9.33 -8.70
CA ALA A 16 -11.20 -8.22 -8.00
C ALA A 16 -10.05 -7.61 -8.84
N TRP A 17 -9.21 -8.46 -9.44
CA TRP A 17 -8.14 -8.02 -10.34
C TRP A 17 -8.67 -7.38 -11.64
N ASP A 18 -9.72 -7.94 -12.26
CA ASP A 18 -10.35 -7.36 -13.46
C ASP A 18 -10.91 -5.95 -13.16
N ARG A 19 -11.51 -5.76 -11.98
CA ARG A 19 -12.00 -4.45 -11.53
C ARG A 19 -10.84 -3.48 -11.24
N PHE A 20 -9.77 -3.97 -10.64
CA PHE A 20 -8.57 -3.17 -10.37
C PHE A 20 -7.92 -2.70 -11.67
N ASP A 21 -7.72 -3.62 -12.63
CA ASP A 21 -7.19 -3.29 -13.96
C ASP A 21 -8.07 -2.27 -14.70
N ALA A 22 -9.37 -2.52 -14.74
CA ALA A 22 -10.31 -1.59 -15.39
C ALA A 22 -10.28 -0.17 -14.79
N ARG A 23 -10.07 -0.07 -13.46
CA ARG A 23 -10.04 1.22 -12.76
C ARG A 23 -8.70 1.94 -12.92
N TYR A 24 -7.61 1.22 -12.80
CA TYR A 24 -6.28 1.79 -12.66
C TYR A 24 -5.38 1.60 -13.89
N ASP A 25 -5.85 0.93 -14.95
CA ASP A 25 -5.06 0.61 -16.16
C ASP A 25 -3.72 -0.05 -15.76
N PHE A 26 -3.83 -1.13 -14.98
CA PHE A 26 -2.69 -1.79 -14.36
C PHE A 26 -1.78 -2.46 -15.41
N ARG A 27 -0.53 -2.04 -15.44
CA ARG A 27 0.49 -2.51 -16.38
C ARG A 27 1.73 -2.94 -15.61
N PRO A 28 1.75 -4.16 -15.05
CA PRO A 28 2.90 -4.62 -14.30
C PRO A 28 4.16 -4.69 -15.17
N GLY A 29 5.28 -4.23 -14.61
CA GLY A 29 6.56 -4.25 -15.31
C GLY A 29 7.72 -3.85 -14.42
N MET A 30 8.88 -4.47 -14.66
CA MET A 30 10.12 -4.18 -13.95
C MET A 30 10.91 -3.04 -14.61
N ASP A 31 10.60 -2.72 -15.88
CA ASP A 31 11.28 -1.67 -16.64
C ASP A 31 10.80 -0.28 -16.15
N PRO A 32 11.71 0.62 -15.76
CA PRO A 32 11.36 2.00 -15.42
C PRO A 32 10.51 2.74 -16.46
N ALA A 33 10.60 2.37 -17.73
CA ALA A 33 9.77 2.94 -18.79
C ALA A 33 8.27 2.60 -18.65
N SER A 34 7.92 1.57 -17.85
CA SER A 34 6.53 1.16 -17.55
C SER A 34 5.96 1.79 -16.27
N TRP A 35 6.76 2.56 -15.52
CA TRP A 35 6.36 3.16 -14.26
C TRP A 35 5.59 4.49 -14.41
N PRO A 36 4.66 4.75 -13.51
CA PRO A 36 4.10 3.87 -12.49
C PRO A 36 3.23 2.78 -13.13
N ALA A 37 3.12 1.62 -12.49
CA ALA A 37 2.36 0.49 -13.02
C ALA A 37 0.84 0.70 -13.03
N ILE A 38 0.35 1.80 -12.47
CA ILE A 38 -1.07 2.19 -12.45
C ILE A 38 -1.26 3.62 -12.93
N ARG A 39 -2.44 3.91 -13.44
CA ARG A 39 -2.90 5.30 -13.59
C ARG A 39 -3.32 5.83 -12.22
N GLU A 40 -2.45 6.61 -11.60
CA GLU A 40 -2.69 7.20 -10.28
C GLU A 40 -3.86 8.19 -10.32
N PRO A 41 -4.84 8.08 -9.37
CA PRO A 41 -5.97 9.01 -9.33
C PRO A 41 -5.57 10.41 -8.86
N ALA A 42 -6.41 11.41 -9.15
CA ALA A 42 -6.16 12.81 -8.78
C ALA A 42 -6.02 13.03 -7.27
N ASP A 43 -6.72 12.24 -6.46
CA ASP A 43 -6.71 12.23 -5.00
C ASP A 43 -5.70 11.19 -4.44
N SER A 44 -4.50 11.15 -5.00
CA SER A 44 -3.43 10.26 -4.55
C SER A 44 -2.15 10.99 -4.19
N MET A 45 -1.33 10.33 -3.35
CA MET A 45 0.05 10.71 -3.04
C MET A 45 0.95 9.49 -3.12
N THR A 46 2.04 9.59 -3.90
CA THR A 46 3.02 8.50 -4.05
C THR A 46 4.33 8.88 -3.40
N PHE A 47 4.81 8.01 -2.54
CA PHE A 47 6.02 8.18 -1.74
C PHE A 47 7.16 7.32 -2.28
N ASP A 48 8.39 7.86 -2.24
CA ASP A 48 9.62 7.11 -2.45
C ASP A 48 9.97 6.34 -1.18
N LEU A 49 10.00 5.03 -1.28
CA LEU A 49 10.38 4.13 -0.20
C LEU A 49 11.88 3.76 -0.26
N SER A 50 12.66 4.25 -1.22
CA SER A 50 14.09 3.90 -1.35
C SER A 50 14.87 4.09 -0.03
N PRO A 51 14.59 5.13 0.79
CA PRO A 51 15.30 5.29 2.06
C PRO A 51 15.13 4.12 3.04
N ILE A 52 13.98 3.42 3.03
CA ILE A 52 13.74 2.30 3.95
C ILE A 52 14.29 0.95 3.42
N PHE A 53 14.83 0.94 2.21
CA PHE A 53 15.50 -0.23 1.60
C PHE A 53 17.02 -0.19 1.70
N SER A 54 17.58 0.66 2.57
CA SER A 54 19.04 0.82 2.73
C SER A 54 19.77 -0.43 3.25
N GLY A 55 19.03 -1.39 3.83
CA GLY A 55 19.59 -2.64 4.36
C GLY A 55 20.30 -2.49 5.73
N ASP A 56 20.27 -1.30 6.34
CA ASP A 56 20.78 -1.03 7.68
C ASP A 56 19.66 -0.95 8.73
N ALA A 57 20.05 -0.71 10.00
CA ALA A 57 19.11 -0.61 11.10
C ALA A 57 18.10 0.54 10.93
N LEU A 58 18.47 1.63 10.29
CA LEU A 58 17.61 2.78 10.04
C LEU A 58 16.56 2.43 8.98
N GLY A 59 16.95 1.74 7.92
CA GLY A 59 16.03 1.22 6.91
C GLY A 59 15.02 0.24 7.51
N ALA A 60 15.49 -0.69 8.34
CA ALA A 60 14.59 -1.64 9.04
C ALA A 60 13.57 -0.92 9.93
N ALA A 61 14.00 0.06 10.71
CA ALA A 61 13.10 0.87 11.53
C ALA A 61 12.12 1.69 10.69
N GLY A 62 12.56 2.21 9.55
CA GLY A 62 11.70 2.92 8.59
C GLY A 62 10.65 2.01 7.98
N TRP A 63 11.01 0.78 7.62
CA TRP A 63 10.07 -0.24 7.16
C TRP A 63 8.98 -0.51 8.19
N GLU A 64 9.37 -0.82 9.44
CA GLU A 64 8.44 -1.06 10.52
C GLU A 64 7.52 0.14 10.76
N ALA A 65 8.05 1.37 10.64
CA ALA A 65 7.28 2.59 10.80
C ALA A 65 6.22 2.77 9.69
N VAL A 66 6.57 2.50 8.42
CA VAL A 66 5.59 2.54 7.31
C VAL A 66 4.49 1.51 7.52
N GLU A 67 4.86 0.26 7.87
CA GLU A 67 3.90 -0.81 8.15
C GLU A 67 2.94 -0.43 9.29
N ALA A 68 3.46 0.06 10.40
CA ALA A 68 2.66 0.44 11.56
C ALA A 68 1.70 1.59 11.24
N GLU A 69 2.18 2.64 10.56
CA GLU A 69 1.36 3.79 10.19
C GLU A 69 0.31 3.43 9.13
N ALA A 70 0.65 2.60 8.15
CA ALA A 70 -0.29 2.13 7.15
C ALA A 70 -1.42 1.31 7.79
N ARG A 71 -1.09 0.38 8.68
CA ARG A 71 -2.09 -0.42 9.42
C ARG A 71 -2.97 0.48 10.31
N ARG A 72 -2.37 1.42 11.03
CA ARG A 72 -3.12 2.40 11.83
C ARG A 72 -4.11 3.20 10.97
N ALA A 73 -3.67 3.64 9.79
CA ALA A 73 -4.51 4.39 8.87
C ALA A 73 -5.65 3.52 8.28
N LEU A 74 -5.36 2.28 7.89
CA LEU A 74 -6.37 1.33 7.43
C LEU A 74 -7.44 1.08 8.52
N LEU A 75 -7.03 0.89 9.77
CA LEU A 75 -7.95 0.77 10.90
C LEU A 75 -8.81 2.03 11.09
N ALA A 76 -8.22 3.21 10.99
CA ALA A 76 -8.93 4.47 11.19
C ALA A 76 -9.91 4.80 10.07
N VAL A 77 -9.55 4.45 8.81
CA VAL A 77 -10.34 4.79 7.63
C VAL A 77 -11.45 3.77 7.38
N PHE A 78 -11.14 2.48 7.54
CA PHE A 78 -12.11 1.42 7.21
C PHE A 78 -12.92 0.93 8.40
N ALA A 79 -12.47 1.19 9.64
CA ALA A 79 -13.19 0.81 10.85
C ALA A 79 -13.77 -0.63 10.79
N ASP A 80 -15.06 -0.75 10.49
CA ASP A 80 -15.79 -2.01 10.39
C ASP A 80 -15.95 -2.53 8.94
N GLU A 81 -15.39 -1.82 7.95
CA GLU A 81 -15.47 -2.23 6.55
C GLU A 81 -14.35 -3.21 6.20
N GLU A 82 -14.65 -4.18 5.34
CA GLU A 82 -13.63 -5.11 4.83
C GLU A 82 -12.70 -4.43 3.83
N VAL A 83 -11.39 -4.67 3.99
CA VAL A 83 -10.36 -4.29 3.02
C VAL A 83 -10.12 -5.45 2.07
N THR A 84 -10.17 -5.18 0.77
CA THR A 84 -9.71 -6.11 -0.26
C THR A 84 -8.20 -5.98 -0.39
N VAL A 85 -7.49 -7.06 -0.13
CA VAL A 85 -6.04 -7.13 -0.32
C VAL A 85 -5.74 -7.92 -1.57
N LEU A 86 -4.99 -7.33 -2.49
CA LEU A 86 -4.56 -7.96 -3.74
C LEU A 86 -3.06 -8.22 -3.68
N ASP A 87 -2.69 -9.49 -3.85
CA ASP A 87 -1.32 -9.98 -3.97
C ASP A 87 -1.13 -10.48 -5.41
N TRP A 88 -0.34 -9.75 -6.19
CA TRP A 88 -0.21 -10.00 -7.63
C TRP A 88 0.40 -11.36 -7.91
N GLN A 89 -0.20 -12.12 -8.84
CA GLN A 89 0.14 -13.49 -9.23
C GLN A 89 -0.07 -14.58 -8.15
N HIS A 90 -0.43 -14.22 -6.93
CA HIS A 90 -0.61 -15.18 -5.85
C HIS A 90 -2.08 -15.29 -5.43
N ALA A 91 -2.56 -14.36 -4.61
CA ALA A 91 -3.84 -14.48 -3.97
C ALA A 91 -4.61 -13.13 -3.91
N ALA A 92 -5.79 -13.16 -3.36
CA ALA A 92 -6.50 -11.97 -2.89
C ALA A 92 -7.23 -12.34 -1.59
N TYR A 93 -7.35 -11.36 -0.71
CA TYR A 93 -7.90 -11.57 0.62
C TYR A 93 -8.95 -10.53 0.96
N SER A 94 -9.86 -10.91 1.85
CA SER A 94 -10.75 -9.99 2.55
C SER A 94 -10.26 -9.89 4.00
N VAL A 95 -9.99 -8.67 4.45
CA VAL A 95 -9.44 -8.38 5.77
C VAL A 95 -10.35 -7.41 6.49
N PRO A 96 -10.97 -7.78 7.65
CA PRO A 96 -11.67 -6.86 8.53
C PRO A 96 -10.70 -6.14 9.48
N PRO A 97 -10.29 -4.89 9.21
CA PRO A 97 -9.25 -4.23 9.99
C PRO A 97 -9.59 -4.07 11.47
N GLY A 98 -10.86 -3.87 11.80
CA GLY A 98 -11.32 -3.68 13.19
C GLY A 98 -11.01 -4.86 14.13
N GLN A 99 -10.82 -6.07 13.58
CA GLN A 99 -10.45 -7.25 14.38
C GLN A 99 -8.97 -7.23 14.79
N LEU A 100 -8.12 -6.45 14.11
CA LEU A 100 -6.71 -6.28 14.44
C LEU A 100 -6.46 -5.42 15.67
N ALA A 101 -7.37 -4.48 15.97
CA ALA A 101 -7.24 -3.58 17.11
C ALA A 101 -7.33 -4.31 18.46
N MET A 102 -7.68 -5.61 18.46
CA MET A 102 -7.93 -6.40 19.66
C MET A 102 -6.69 -7.14 20.19
N ALA A 103 -5.54 -7.09 19.52
CA ALA A 103 -4.32 -7.76 19.97
C ALA A 103 -3.40 -6.78 20.73
N PRO A 104 -3.54 -6.61 22.06
CA PRO A 104 -2.67 -5.72 22.82
C PRO A 104 -1.28 -6.35 22.98
N GLY A 105 -0.26 -5.69 22.45
CA GLY A 105 1.12 -5.90 22.89
C GLY A 105 1.98 -6.86 22.07
N SER A 106 1.52 -7.38 20.97
CA SER A 106 2.35 -8.19 20.07
C SER A 106 3.20 -7.27 19.17
N ARG A 107 4.51 -7.31 19.36
CA ARG A 107 5.51 -6.62 18.52
C ARG A 107 5.60 -7.23 17.12
N TRP A 108 5.18 -8.49 17.01
CA TRP A 108 4.98 -9.28 15.80
C TRP A 108 3.71 -10.10 16.01
N PRO A 109 2.72 -10.03 15.10
CA PRO A 109 1.58 -10.93 15.21
C PRO A 109 2.10 -12.37 15.20
N GLU A 110 1.55 -13.22 16.05
CA GLU A 110 1.73 -14.66 15.90
C GLU A 110 1.30 -15.06 14.49
N GLU A 111 1.83 -16.16 13.92
CA GLU A 111 1.62 -16.56 12.53
C GLU A 111 0.14 -16.50 12.05
N ASN A 112 -0.81 -16.64 12.97
CA ASN A 112 -2.25 -16.61 12.70
C ASN A 112 -2.90 -15.21 12.85
N GLU A 113 -2.15 -14.20 13.30
CA GLU A 113 -2.63 -12.82 13.50
C GLU A 113 -1.97 -11.84 12.51
N ALA A 114 -1.02 -12.33 11.70
CA ALA A 114 -0.35 -11.52 10.69
C ALA A 114 -1.31 -11.14 9.55
N TRP A 115 -1.14 -9.96 9.00
CA TRP A 115 -1.74 -9.60 7.72
C TRP A 115 -1.24 -10.57 6.65
N PRO A 116 -2.08 -10.90 5.64
CA PRO A 116 -1.71 -11.88 4.61
C PRO A 116 -0.46 -11.48 3.83
N VAL A 117 -0.25 -10.18 3.64
CA VAL A 117 0.95 -9.58 3.04
C VAL A 117 1.30 -8.26 3.73
N THR A 118 2.50 -7.74 3.48
CA THR A 118 2.94 -6.42 3.95
C THR A 118 2.34 -5.29 3.11
N VAL A 119 2.16 -4.11 3.70
CA VAL A 119 1.76 -2.91 2.93
C VAL A 119 2.94 -2.38 2.12
N VAL A 120 4.15 -2.43 2.71
CA VAL A 120 5.39 -2.14 1.98
C VAL A 120 5.66 -3.26 0.98
N PRO A 121 5.81 -2.96 -0.33
CA PRO A 121 6.03 -3.97 -1.36
C PRO A 121 7.41 -4.61 -1.19
N ASN A 122 7.46 -5.93 -1.00
CA ASN A 122 8.68 -6.69 -0.72
C ASN A 122 9.06 -7.71 -1.81
N GLY A 123 8.72 -7.44 -3.04
CA GLY A 123 9.02 -8.32 -4.19
C GLY A 123 7.85 -8.48 -5.15
N ASP A 124 6.65 -8.09 -4.72
CA ASP A 124 5.47 -8.12 -5.56
C ASP A 124 4.61 -6.84 -5.41
N TYR A 125 3.62 -6.67 -6.28
CA TYR A 125 2.63 -5.61 -6.15
C TYR A 125 1.59 -5.99 -5.12
N TYR A 126 1.37 -5.11 -4.14
CA TYR A 126 0.32 -5.27 -3.15
C TYR A 126 -0.64 -4.08 -3.18
N ALA A 127 -1.94 -4.35 -3.13
CA ALA A 127 -2.94 -3.31 -2.98
C ALA A 127 -3.85 -3.62 -1.79
N PHE A 128 -4.14 -2.60 -0.98
CA PHE A 128 -5.07 -2.64 0.14
C PHE A 128 -6.16 -1.62 -0.14
N LEU A 129 -7.36 -2.07 -0.47
CA LEU A 129 -8.37 -1.20 -1.06
C LEU A 129 -9.75 -1.43 -0.43
N SER A 130 -10.55 -0.35 -0.41
CA SER A 130 -11.99 -0.42 -0.15
C SER A 130 -12.70 -1.36 -1.12
N ALA A 131 -13.91 -1.78 -0.78
CA ALA A 131 -14.72 -2.68 -1.62
C ALA A 131 -14.99 -2.11 -3.03
N ASP A 132 -15.08 -0.78 -3.17
CA ASP A 132 -15.23 -0.08 -4.44
C ASP A 132 -13.89 0.27 -5.12
N LEU A 133 -12.78 -0.13 -4.50
CA LEU A 133 -11.40 0.13 -4.93
C LEU A 133 -11.02 1.62 -5.02
N ALA A 134 -11.74 2.51 -4.34
CA ALA A 134 -11.52 3.96 -4.46
C ALA A 134 -10.54 4.52 -3.43
N VAL A 135 -10.35 3.83 -2.31
CA VAL A 135 -9.57 4.28 -1.16
C VAL A 135 -8.62 3.18 -0.72
N GLY A 136 -7.36 3.53 -0.40
CA GLY A 136 -6.40 2.56 0.12
C GLY A 136 -4.95 2.82 -0.26
N THR A 137 -4.20 1.76 -0.55
CA THR A 137 -2.79 1.86 -0.96
C THR A 137 -2.47 0.91 -2.10
N PHE A 138 -1.44 1.27 -2.89
CA PHE A 138 -0.84 0.41 -3.90
C PHE A 138 0.69 0.48 -3.80
N GLY A 139 1.33 -0.66 -3.57
CA GLY A 139 2.76 -0.81 -3.46
C GLY A 139 3.39 -1.30 -4.76
N HIS A 140 4.43 -0.60 -5.24
CA HIS A 140 5.20 -0.95 -6.43
C HIS A 140 6.63 -1.39 -6.04
N PRO A 141 6.97 -2.70 -6.13
CA PRO A 141 8.22 -3.22 -5.57
C PRO A 141 9.47 -2.72 -6.30
N TRP A 142 9.43 -2.64 -7.63
CA TRP A 142 10.62 -2.26 -8.41
C TRP A 142 10.83 -0.74 -8.46
N GLU A 143 9.78 0.06 -8.51
CA GLU A 143 9.88 1.51 -8.33
C GLU A 143 10.19 1.88 -6.88
N ARG A 144 9.96 0.96 -5.93
CA ARG A 144 10.05 1.17 -4.47
C ARG A 144 9.17 2.32 -4.03
N THR A 145 7.89 2.24 -4.37
CA THR A 145 6.93 3.29 -4.05
C THR A 145 5.70 2.75 -3.35
N LEU A 146 5.06 3.65 -2.59
CA LEU A 146 3.74 3.43 -2.01
C LEU A 146 2.83 4.57 -2.47
N CYS A 147 1.83 4.24 -3.28
CA CYS A 147 0.76 5.14 -3.66
C CYS A 147 -0.37 5.06 -2.64
N VAL A 148 -0.66 6.15 -1.96
CA VAL A 148 -1.80 6.33 -1.04
C VAL A 148 -2.94 6.92 -1.85
N ILE A 149 -4.10 6.27 -1.85
CA ILE A 149 -5.23 6.53 -2.75
C ILE A 149 -6.46 6.95 -1.96
N GLY A 150 -7.13 8.01 -2.43
CA GLY A 150 -8.36 8.54 -1.87
C GLY A 150 -8.16 9.47 -0.70
N GLU A 151 -8.97 10.54 -0.64
CA GLU A 151 -8.85 11.60 0.36
C GLU A 151 -8.72 11.09 1.81
N PRO A 152 -9.54 10.13 2.30
CA PRO A 152 -9.42 9.65 3.68
C PRO A 152 -8.04 9.07 4.00
N MET A 153 -7.46 8.28 3.09
CA MET A 153 -6.12 7.73 3.28
C MET A 153 -5.03 8.78 3.10
N VAL A 154 -5.17 9.70 2.15
CA VAL A 154 -4.22 10.82 1.95
C VAL A 154 -4.17 11.70 3.19
N VAL A 155 -5.31 12.03 3.79
CA VAL A 155 -5.36 12.85 5.02
C VAL A 155 -4.80 12.11 6.22
N THR A 156 -4.97 10.80 6.31
CA THR A 156 -4.58 10.00 7.48
C THR A 156 -3.14 9.50 7.34
N LEU A 157 -2.85 8.69 6.30
CA LEU A 157 -1.54 8.09 6.06
C LEU A 157 -0.61 9.05 5.31
N GLY A 158 -1.11 9.66 4.23
CA GLY A 158 -0.31 10.49 3.36
C GLY A 158 0.35 11.65 4.11
N ARG A 159 -0.40 12.38 4.94
CA ARG A 159 0.16 13.48 5.76
C ARG A 159 1.20 13.03 6.77
N THR A 160 1.05 11.84 7.33
CA THR A 160 2.05 11.28 8.25
C THR A 160 3.33 10.94 7.50
N LEU A 161 3.23 10.20 6.40
CA LEU A 161 4.40 9.81 5.61
C LEU A 161 5.14 11.01 5.00
N GLU A 162 4.42 12.04 4.57
CA GLU A 162 5.00 13.29 4.03
C GLU A 162 5.98 13.99 4.98
N THR A 163 5.86 13.74 6.28
CA THR A 163 6.76 14.37 7.26
C THR A 163 8.18 13.82 7.24
N TRP A 164 8.41 12.64 6.62
CA TRP A 164 9.71 11.98 6.66
C TRP A 164 10.05 11.15 5.42
N LEU A 165 9.10 10.90 4.49
CA LEU A 165 9.35 10.27 3.20
C LEU A 165 9.23 11.28 2.06
N PRO A 166 10.07 11.17 1.02
CA PRO A 166 9.94 12.00 -0.17
C PRO A 166 8.62 11.71 -0.91
N VAL A 167 7.91 12.77 -1.29
CA VAL A 167 6.76 12.68 -2.18
C VAL A 167 7.24 12.69 -3.62
N LEU A 168 6.98 11.64 -4.37
CA LEU A 168 7.32 11.52 -5.79
C LEU A 168 6.24 12.14 -6.70
N ARG A 169 4.97 11.87 -6.38
CA ARG A 169 3.84 12.32 -7.21
C ARG A 169 2.64 12.70 -6.33
N ARG A 170 1.83 13.63 -6.83
CA ARG A 170 0.50 13.97 -6.33
C ARG A 170 -0.48 13.94 -7.50
N GLY A 171 -1.53 13.13 -7.41
CA GLY A 171 -2.45 12.92 -8.51
C GLY A 171 -1.77 12.47 -9.79
N GLY A 172 -0.76 11.59 -9.68
CA GLY A 172 0.03 11.09 -10.80
C GLY A 172 1.04 12.09 -11.39
N GLN A 173 1.19 13.30 -10.82
CA GLN A 173 2.09 14.32 -11.33
C GLN A 173 3.24 14.60 -10.36
N PRO A 174 4.47 14.87 -10.84
CA PRO A 174 5.56 15.33 -9.99
C PRO A 174 5.13 16.56 -9.18
N PRO A 175 5.59 16.71 -7.92
CA PRO A 175 5.24 17.87 -7.11
C PRO A 175 5.73 19.15 -7.76
N THR A 176 4.86 20.15 -7.86
CA THR A 176 5.24 21.49 -8.32
C THR A 176 6.22 22.11 -7.34
N GLY A 177 7.46 22.41 -7.79
CA GLY A 177 8.49 23.00 -6.95
C GLY A 177 9.60 22.06 -6.49
N ALA A 178 9.66 20.83 -6.95
CA ALA A 178 10.80 19.96 -6.74
C ALA A 178 12.05 20.64 -7.37
N PHE A 179 12.97 21.11 -6.54
CA PHE A 179 14.28 21.57 -6.99
C PHE A 179 14.94 20.42 -7.76
N ARG A 180 15.09 20.60 -9.08
CA ARG A 180 16.02 19.76 -9.84
C ARG A 180 17.42 20.01 -9.23
N THR A 181 17.93 19.05 -8.49
CA THR A 181 19.34 19.06 -8.11
C THR A 181 20.12 19.08 -9.41
N PRO A 182 20.98 20.09 -9.67
CA PRO A 182 21.82 20.06 -10.86
C PRO A 182 22.74 18.84 -10.73
N VAL A 183 22.72 17.99 -11.73
CA VAL A 183 23.73 16.95 -11.91
C VAL A 183 25.04 17.68 -12.18
N LEU A 184 25.96 17.62 -11.20
CA LEU A 184 27.37 18.05 -11.39
C LEU A 184 28.13 16.99 -12.16
#